data_905b6d0946c70bee9bae703265de74a0
#
_entry.id   905b6d0946c70bee9bae703265de74a0
#
_cell.length_a   1.000
_cell.length_b   1.000
_cell.length_c   1.000
_cell.angle_alpha   90.00
_cell.angle_beta   90.00
_cell.angle_gamma   90.00
#
_symmetry.space_group_name_H-M   'P 1'
#
loop_
_entity.id
_entity.type
_entity.pdbx_description
1 polymer ?
#
loop_
_entity_poly.entity_id
_entity_poly.type
_entity_poly.pdbx_seq_one_letter_code
_entity_poly.pdbx_strand_id
1 'polypeptide(L)'
;LITTEEGEVEYDEKELLKHNTVLEIVEGPEQFTLDYLKKLNRKYRPERIILEYNPLWSVKKLEEMELPRGWGIVQEIVTVDASCFQIYMQNMKSVFMEMAKNADMVMFNRCRPEDPLPSFRRSIKVVNQACDVLFENEEGEIDNIFEDQMPFDTDADVIEIDDADYGIWYVDMGDNPERYEGKTVHFRGMVLKLSLIHI
;
A
#
# COMPACT_ATOMS: atom_id res chain seq x y z
N LEU A 1 -7.58 -19.54 4.30
CA LEU A 1 -6.63 -18.95 3.36
C LEU A 1 -7.11 -19.26 1.94
N ILE A 2 -7.25 -18.24 1.11
CA ILE A 2 -7.50 -18.37 -0.33
C ILE A 2 -6.29 -17.79 -1.03
N THR A 3 -5.66 -18.57 -1.91
CA THR A 3 -4.54 -18.10 -2.74
C THR A 3 -5.00 -18.03 -4.20
N THR A 4 -4.59 -16.98 -4.87
CA THR A 4 -4.90 -16.73 -6.29
C THR A 4 -3.66 -16.62 -7.16
N GLU A 5 -2.50 -16.84 -6.58
CA GLU A 5 -1.21 -16.80 -7.22
C GLU A 5 -0.33 -17.97 -6.73
N GLU A 6 0.47 -18.53 -7.62
CA GLU A 6 1.54 -19.45 -7.26
C GLU A 6 2.72 -18.64 -6.73
N GLY A 7 2.90 -18.65 -5.41
CA GLY A 7 4.08 -18.04 -4.78
C GLY A 7 5.32 -18.93 -4.94
N GLU A 8 6.50 -18.36 -4.60
CA GLU A 8 7.75 -19.12 -4.55
C GLU A 8 7.75 -20.19 -3.46
N VAL A 9 6.92 -20.01 -2.43
CA VAL A 9 6.82 -20.89 -1.26
C VAL A 9 5.45 -21.54 -1.21
N GLU A 10 5.42 -22.87 -1.25
CA GLU A 10 4.20 -23.63 -1.06
C GLU A 10 3.78 -23.62 0.42
N TYR A 11 2.47 -23.49 0.66
CA TYR A 11 1.92 -23.61 1.99
C TYR A 11 1.86 -25.07 2.46
N ASP A 12 2.40 -25.35 3.65
CA ASP A 12 2.21 -26.67 4.28
C ASP A 12 0.80 -26.78 4.87
N GLU A 13 -0.07 -27.52 4.20
CA GLU A 13 -1.46 -27.73 4.64
C GLU A 13 -1.54 -28.34 6.05
N LYS A 14 -0.58 -29.19 6.45
CA LYS A 14 -0.58 -29.78 7.80
C LYS A 14 -0.28 -28.74 8.86
N GLU A 15 0.58 -27.78 8.54
CA GLU A 15 0.87 -26.67 9.44
C GLU A 15 -0.33 -25.72 9.53
N LEU A 16 -0.95 -25.39 8.41
CA LEU A 16 -2.17 -24.59 8.37
C LEU A 16 -3.30 -25.22 9.20
N LEU A 17 -3.49 -26.52 9.10
CA LEU A 17 -4.51 -27.23 9.88
C LEU A 17 -4.28 -27.18 11.40
N LYS A 18 -3.03 -27.12 11.87
CA LYS A 18 -2.73 -26.92 13.31
C LYS A 18 -3.25 -25.57 13.82
N HIS A 19 -3.31 -24.58 12.92
CA HIS A 19 -3.85 -23.24 13.19
C HIS A 19 -5.32 -23.09 12.77
N ASN A 20 -6.04 -24.19 12.62
CA ASN A 20 -7.44 -24.23 12.21
C ASN A 20 -7.71 -23.49 10.88
N THR A 21 -6.73 -23.54 9.98
CA THR A 21 -6.75 -22.87 8.68
C THR A 21 -6.83 -23.89 7.56
N VAL A 22 -7.71 -23.65 6.59
CA VAL A 22 -7.86 -24.46 5.38
C VAL A 22 -7.36 -23.66 4.20
N LEU A 23 -6.63 -24.30 3.30
CA LEU A 23 -6.18 -23.71 2.04
C LEU A 23 -7.18 -24.01 0.92
N GLU A 24 -7.57 -22.98 0.18
CA GLU A 24 -8.30 -23.07 -1.07
C GLU A 24 -7.51 -22.32 -2.15
N ILE A 25 -7.34 -22.93 -3.30
CA ILE A 25 -6.57 -22.37 -4.43
C ILE A 25 -7.54 -22.00 -5.54
N VAL A 26 -7.37 -20.82 -6.12
CA VAL A 26 -8.14 -20.30 -7.25
C VAL A 26 -7.17 -20.00 -8.39
N GLU A 27 -7.25 -20.76 -9.47
CA GLU A 27 -6.31 -20.70 -10.59
C GLU A 27 -6.58 -19.52 -11.55
N GLY A 28 -7.81 -19.03 -11.61
CA GLY A 28 -8.18 -17.98 -12.55
C GLY A 28 -9.28 -17.03 -12.01
N PRO A 29 -9.29 -15.77 -12.47
CA PRO A 29 -10.23 -14.76 -11.99
C PRO A 29 -11.71 -15.12 -12.25
N GLU A 30 -11.99 -15.95 -13.23
CA GLU A 30 -13.34 -16.41 -13.54
C GLU A 30 -13.90 -17.40 -12.51
N GLN A 31 -13.03 -18.03 -11.72
CA GLN A 31 -13.44 -18.93 -10.63
C GLN A 31 -13.77 -18.14 -9.36
N PHE A 32 -13.17 -16.96 -9.18
CA PHE A 32 -13.37 -16.13 -8.00
C PHE A 32 -14.68 -15.33 -8.11
N THR A 33 -15.78 -15.97 -7.71
CA THR A 33 -17.13 -15.44 -7.87
C THR A 33 -17.89 -15.43 -6.55
N LEU A 34 -18.98 -14.66 -6.49
CA LEU A 34 -19.90 -14.67 -5.34
C LEU A 34 -20.40 -16.09 -4.99
N ASP A 35 -20.71 -16.90 -6.01
CA ASP A 35 -21.21 -18.27 -5.78
C ASP A 35 -20.12 -19.18 -5.21
N TYR A 36 -18.87 -19.01 -5.65
CA TYR A 36 -17.72 -19.67 -5.05
C TYR A 36 -17.59 -19.29 -3.57
N LEU A 37 -17.61 -18.01 -3.24
CA LEU A 37 -17.52 -17.52 -1.86
C LEU A 37 -18.70 -18.00 -1.00
N LYS A 38 -19.91 -18.03 -1.54
CA LYS A 38 -21.08 -18.62 -0.86
C LYS A 38 -20.91 -20.13 -0.59
N LYS A 39 -20.27 -20.85 -1.50
CA LYS A 39 -19.94 -22.28 -1.30
C LYS A 39 -18.95 -22.46 -0.16
N LEU A 40 -17.88 -21.66 -0.13
CA LEU A 40 -16.90 -21.66 0.97
C LEU A 40 -17.56 -21.33 2.30
N ASN A 41 -18.41 -20.30 2.35
CA ASN A 41 -19.11 -19.91 3.55
C ASN A 41 -20.00 -21.05 4.11
N ARG A 42 -20.70 -21.78 3.24
CA ARG A 42 -21.51 -22.92 3.65
C ARG A 42 -20.67 -24.11 4.13
N LYS A 43 -19.50 -24.34 3.47
CA LYS A 43 -18.62 -25.49 3.74
C LYS A 43 -17.87 -25.30 5.06
N TYR A 44 -17.30 -24.12 5.28
CA TYR A 44 -16.34 -23.87 6.36
C TYR A 44 -16.86 -22.95 7.46
N ARG A 45 -17.81 -22.08 7.17
CA ARG A 45 -18.30 -21.02 8.09
C ARG A 45 -17.13 -20.24 8.72
N PRO A 46 -16.25 -19.66 7.91
CA PRO A 46 -15.02 -19.04 8.40
C PRO A 46 -15.33 -17.80 9.25
N GLU A 47 -14.56 -17.59 10.31
CA GLU A 47 -14.60 -16.35 11.09
C GLU A 47 -13.75 -15.26 10.43
N ARG A 48 -12.66 -15.67 9.75
CA ARG A 48 -11.75 -14.79 9.03
C ARG A 48 -11.32 -15.46 7.72
N ILE A 49 -11.16 -14.64 6.69
CA ILE A 49 -10.56 -15.06 5.42
C ILE A 49 -9.35 -14.19 5.18
N ILE A 50 -8.24 -14.82 4.83
CA ILE A 50 -7.07 -14.18 4.27
C ILE A 50 -7.09 -14.51 2.78
N LEU A 51 -7.08 -13.49 1.94
CA LEU A 51 -7.03 -13.63 0.49
C LEU A 51 -5.69 -13.11 -0.02
N GLU A 52 -4.89 -14.00 -0.57
CA GLU A 52 -3.70 -13.65 -1.32
C GLU A 52 -4.10 -13.47 -2.79
N TYR A 53 -4.35 -12.20 -3.13
CA TYR A 53 -4.93 -11.84 -4.42
C TYR A 53 -3.84 -11.63 -5.47
N ASN A 54 -4.03 -12.18 -6.66
CA ASN A 54 -3.09 -11.99 -7.76
C ASN A 54 -3.09 -10.52 -8.21
N PRO A 55 -1.96 -9.81 -8.13
CA PRO A 55 -1.89 -8.39 -8.43
C PRO A 55 -2.15 -8.05 -9.90
N LEU A 56 -2.06 -9.04 -10.81
CA LEU A 56 -2.38 -8.87 -12.23
C LEU A 56 -3.88 -8.96 -12.53
N TRP A 57 -4.67 -9.40 -11.56
CA TRP A 57 -6.13 -9.32 -11.67
C TRP A 57 -6.57 -7.93 -11.22
N SER A 58 -7.69 -7.44 -11.74
CA SER A 58 -8.17 -6.09 -11.40
C SER A 58 -8.59 -6.00 -9.94
N VAL A 59 -7.89 -5.20 -9.15
CA VAL A 59 -8.26 -4.89 -7.75
C VAL A 59 -9.63 -4.24 -7.70
N LYS A 60 -9.94 -3.35 -8.64
CA LYS A 60 -11.26 -2.73 -8.77
C LYS A 60 -12.39 -3.75 -8.87
N LYS A 61 -12.19 -4.86 -9.58
CA LYS A 61 -13.20 -5.94 -9.66
C LYS A 61 -13.40 -6.63 -8.32
N LEU A 62 -12.34 -6.77 -7.51
CA LEU A 62 -12.43 -7.31 -6.16
C LEU A 62 -13.23 -6.37 -5.25
N GLU A 63 -12.92 -5.09 -5.28
CA GLU A 63 -13.60 -4.07 -4.46
C GLU A 63 -15.09 -3.91 -4.82
N GLU A 64 -15.43 -3.99 -6.11
CA GLU A 64 -16.80 -3.87 -6.62
C GLU A 64 -17.59 -5.18 -6.55
N MET A 65 -16.97 -6.31 -6.20
CA MET A 65 -17.62 -7.62 -6.19
C MET A 65 -18.59 -7.73 -5.02
N GLU A 66 -19.78 -8.27 -5.30
CA GLU A 66 -20.70 -8.66 -4.23
C GLU A 66 -20.10 -9.75 -3.34
N LEU A 67 -20.17 -9.55 -2.03
CA LEU A 67 -19.71 -10.51 -1.04
C LEU A 67 -20.90 -11.26 -0.41
N PRO A 68 -20.68 -12.46 0.14
CA PRO A 68 -21.69 -13.15 0.93
C PRO A 68 -22.21 -12.27 2.09
N ARG A 69 -23.48 -12.43 2.44
CA ARG A 69 -24.08 -11.63 3.52
C ARG A 69 -23.28 -11.75 4.83
N GLY A 70 -22.89 -10.62 5.37
CA GLY A 70 -22.12 -10.52 6.61
C GLY A 70 -20.61 -10.54 6.41
N TRP A 71 -20.14 -10.63 5.16
CA TRP A 71 -18.73 -10.46 4.83
C TRP A 71 -18.43 -9.02 4.45
N GLY A 72 -17.19 -8.61 4.64
CA GLY A 72 -16.64 -7.34 4.20
C GLY A 72 -15.14 -7.41 4.14
N ILE A 73 -14.54 -6.64 3.25
CA ILE A 73 -13.10 -6.40 3.26
C ILE A 73 -12.84 -5.48 4.44
N VAL A 74 -12.02 -5.92 5.37
CA VAL A 74 -11.71 -5.16 6.60
C VAL A 74 -10.33 -4.55 6.57
N GLN A 75 -9.45 -5.04 5.71
CA GLN A 75 -8.11 -4.52 5.54
C GLN A 75 -7.55 -4.94 4.19
N GLU A 76 -6.93 -4.01 3.48
CA GLU A 76 -6.19 -4.23 2.25
C GLU A 76 -4.71 -3.93 2.48
N ILE A 77 -3.87 -4.95 2.29
CA ILE A 77 -2.42 -4.87 2.48
C ILE A 77 -1.74 -5.16 1.14
N VAL A 78 -0.87 -4.27 0.71
CA VAL A 78 -0.02 -4.47 -0.46
C VAL A 78 1.39 -4.78 0.01
N THR A 79 1.91 -5.96 -0.34
CA THR A 79 3.30 -6.34 -0.04
C THR A 79 4.17 -6.07 -1.26
N VAL A 80 5.35 -5.51 -1.03
CA VAL A 80 6.28 -5.09 -2.09
C VAL A 80 7.69 -5.54 -1.76
N ASP A 81 8.32 -6.26 -2.67
CA ASP A 81 9.76 -6.50 -2.59
C ASP A 81 10.50 -5.18 -2.89
N ALA A 82 11.19 -4.62 -1.88
CA ALA A 82 11.90 -3.35 -1.98
C ALA A 82 12.94 -3.35 -3.11
N SER A 83 13.61 -4.50 -3.34
CA SER A 83 14.64 -4.64 -4.38
C SER A 83 14.10 -4.47 -5.81
N CYS A 84 12.81 -4.75 -6.01
CA CYS A 84 12.13 -4.68 -7.31
C CYS A 84 11.27 -3.43 -7.49
N PHE A 85 11.05 -2.63 -6.44
CA PHE A 85 10.11 -1.52 -6.46
C PHE A 85 10.38 -0.50 -7.58
N GLN A 86 11.64 -0.11 -7.78
CA GLN A 86 11.99 0.84 -8.84
C GLN A 86 11.67 0.29 -10.24
N ILE A 87 11.85 -1.01 -10.44
CA ILE A 87 11.53 -1.69 -11.70
C ILE A 87 10.01 -1.70 -11.91
N TYR A 88 9.24 -1.97 -10.87
CA TYR A 88 7.77 -1.90 -10.93
C TYR A 88 7.28 -0.49 -11.25
N MET A 89 7.89 0.53 -10.64
CA MET A 89 7.54 1.92 -10.91
C MET A 89 7.88 2.37 -12.33
N GLN A 90 8.89 1.80 -12.96
CA GLN A 90 9.24 2.09 -14.35
C GLN A 90 8.33 1.38 -15.37
N ASN A 91 7.94 0.13 -15.10
CA ASN A 91 7.29 -0.73 -16.07
C ASN A 91 5.80 -0.96 -15.82
N MET A 92 5.36 -0.93 -14.56
CA MET A 92 4.01 -1.30 -14.12
C MET A 92 3.39 -0.26 -13.17
N LYS A 93 3.80 0.98 -13.30
CA LYS A 93 3.39 2.06 -12.38
C LYS A 93 1.87 2.15 -12.20
N SER A 94 1.10 2.08 -13.28
CA SER A 94 -0.37 2.19 -13.23
C SER A 94 -1.02 1.07 -12.42
N VAL A 95 -0.53 -0.16 -12.57
CA VAL A 95 -1.03 -1.34 -11.84
C VAL A 95 -0.72 -1.19 -10.35
N PHE A 96 0.53 -0.85 -10.04
CA PHE A 96 0.95 -0.65 -8.65
C PHE A 96 0.19 0.49 -7.96
N MET A 97 0.01 1.62 -8.65
CA MET A 97 -0.72 2.76 -8.10
C MET A 97 -2.21 2.46 -7.90
N GLU A 98 -2.82 1.61 -8.73
CA GLU A 98 -4.20 1.14 -8.52
C GLU A 98 -4.31 0.33 -7.23
N MET A 99 -3.36 -0.56 -6.96
CA MET A 99 -3.32 -1.32 -5.70
C MET A 99 -3.10 -0.41 -4.47
N ALA A 100 -2.15 0.52 -4.56
CA ALA A 100 -1.80 1.38 -3.43
C ALA A 100 -2.88 2.42 -3.11
N LYS A 101 -3.73 2.78 -4.08
CA LYS A 101 -4.72 3.87 -3.94
C LYS A 101 -5.71 3.66 -2.79
N ASN A 102 -6.16 2.44 -2.59
CA ASN A 102 -7.18 2.10 -1.58
C ASN A 102 -6.61 1.22 -0.47
N ALA A 103 -5.31 0.87 -0.54
CA ALA A 103 -4.67 0.07 0.49
C ALA A 103 -4.69 0.78 1.85
N ASP A 104 -5.00 0.03 2.91
CA ASP A 104 -4.82 0.50 4.28
C ASP A 104 -3.34 0.54 4.64
N MET A 105 -2.56 -0.38 4.06
CA MET A 105 -1.14 -0.53 4.35
C MET A 105 -0.37 -0.97 3.11
N VAL A 106 0.83 -0.40 2.92
CA VAL A 106 1.84 -0.91 2.00
C VAL A 106 3.06 -1.34 2.82
N MET A 107 3.43 -2.61 2.72
CA MET A 107 4.56 -3.18 3.42
C MET A 107 5.68 -3.49 2.42
N PHE A 108 6.80 -2.80 2.56
CA PHE A 108 8.02 -3.11 1.83
C PHE A 108 8.82 -4.14 2.62
N ASN A 109 9.03 -5.30 2.05
CA ASN A 109 9.88 -6.33 2.63
C ASN A 109 11.25 -6.40 1.93
N ARG A 110 12.18 -7.19 2.51
CA ARG A 110 13.54 -7.39 1.97
C ARG A 110 14.31 -6.08 1.76
N CYS A 111 14.01 -5.07 2.58
CA CYS A 111 14.69 -3.78 2.53
C CYS A 111 16.18 -3.91 2.86
N ARG A 112 17.01 -3.17 2.12
CA ARG A 112 18.45 -3.09 2.32
C ARG A 112 18.86 -1.71 2.78
N PRO A 113 20.02 -1.56 3.43
CA PRO A 113 20.51 -0.25 3.88
C PRO A 113 20.67 0.79 2.77
N GLU A 114 20.94 0.33 1.52
CA GLU A 114 21.11 1.19 0.35
C GLU A 114 19.79 1.59 -0.33
N ASP A 115 18.65 0.98 0.04
CA ASP A 115 17.37 1.29 -0.58
C ASP A 115 16.88 2.68 -0.16
N PRO A 116 16.40 3.51 -1.10
CA PRO A 116 15.93 4.86 -0.79
C PRO A 116 14.51 4.84 -0.18
N LEU A 117 14.38 4.26 1.01
CA LEU A 117 13.11 4.03 1.70
C LEU A 117 12.24 5.29 1.84
N PRO A 118 12.80 6.49 2.15
CA PRO A 118 12.00 7.72 2.18
C PRO A 118 11.36 8.04 0.83
N SER A 119 12.04 7.75 -0.28
CA SER A 119 11.49 7.92 -1.64
C SER A 119 10.38 6.92 -1.94
N PHE A 120 10.51 5.68 -1.45
CA PHE A 120 9.46 4.65 -1.59
C PHE A 120 8.20 5.08 -0.86
N ARG A 121 8.33 5.47 0.41
CA ARG A 121 7.21 6.00 1.19
C ARG A 121 6.51 7.18 0.50
N ARG A 122 7.29 8.13 0.03
CA ARG A 122 6.76 9.29 -0.70
C ARG A 122 5.93 8.89 -1.90
N SER A 123 6.40 7.91 -2.68
CA SER A 123 5.68 7.42 -3.86
C SER A 123 4.30 6.88 -3.50
N ILE A 124 4.14 6.25 -2.34
CA ILE A 124 2.85 5.77 -1.83
C ILE A 124 2.00 6.94 -1.32
N LYS A 125 2.57 7.78 -0.47
CA LYS A 125 1.85 8.89 0.19
C LYS A 125 1.29 9.92 -0.81
N VAL A 126 1.93 10.12 -1.95
CA VAL A 126 1.41 10.96 -3.04
C VAL A 126 0.08 10.42 -3.61
N VAL A 127 -0.11 9.10 -3.60
CA VAL A 127 -1.30 8.43 -4.14
C VAL A 127 -2.35 8.20 -3.07
N ASN A 128 -1.91 7.84 -1.87
CA ASN A 128 -2.77 7.53 -0.73
C ASN A 128 -2.11 8.03 0.56
N GLN A 129 -2.45 9.24 0.95
CA GLN A 129 -1.89 9.89 2.14
C GLN A 129 -2.25 9.16 3.44
N ALA A 130 -3.42 8.54 3.50
CA ALA A 130 -3.88 7.82 4.70
C ALA A 130 -3.25 6.43 4.85
N CYS A 131 -2.60 5.91 3.80
CA CYS A 131 -2.02 4.56 3.81
C CYS A 131 -0.86 4.46 4.81
N ASP A 132 -0.86 3.45 5.65
CA ASP A 132 0.31 3.10 6.45
C ASP A 132 1.41 2.52 5.57
N VAL A 133 2.65 2.96 5.77
CA VAL A 133 3.79 2.45 5.00
C VAL A 133 4.83 1.91 5.96
N LEU A 134 5.03 0.60 5.91
CA LEU A 134 5.98 -0.13 6.74
C LEU A 134 7.14 -0.66 5.90
N PHE A 135 8.28 -0.81 6.54
CA PHE A 135 9.49 -1.36 5.94
C PHE A 135 10.04 -2.45 6.84
N GLU A 136 10.46 -3.55 6.22
CA GLU A 136 10.94 -4.74 6.91
C GLU A 136 12.22 -5.27 6.24
N ASN A 137 13.16 -5.70 7.05
CA ASN A 137 14.33 -6.45 6.63
C ASN A 137 14.35 -7.83 7.31
N GLU A 138 15.47 -8.57 7.22
CA GLU A 138 15.61 -9.88 7.86
C GLU A 138 15.57 -9.82 9.40
N GLU A 139 15.85 -8.66 10.00
CA GLU A 139 15.86 -8.42 11.45
C GLU A 139 14.48 -8.00 11.99
N GLY A 140 13.55 -7.62 11.11
CA GLY A 140 12.20 -7.18 11.42
C GLY A 140 11.86 -5.80 10.86
N GLU A 141 10.92 -5.12 11.49
CA GLU A 141 10.47 -3.79 11.08
C GLU A 141 11.60 -2.76 11.26
N ILE A 142 11.75 -1.89 10.26
CA ILE A 142 12.71 -0.80 10.26
C ILE A 142 11.99 0.45 10.78
N ASP A 143 12.33 0.83 12.00
CA ASP A 143 11.89 2.07 12.63
C ASP A 143 12.74 3.27 12.19
N ASN A 144 12.21 4.49 12.37
CA ASN A 144 12.95 5.75 12.26
C ASN A 144 13.58 6.04 10.88
N ILE A 145 12.91 5.64 9.81
CA ILE A 145 13.37 5.89 8.42
C ILE A 145 13.50 7.39 8.11
N PHE A 146 12.95 8.26 8.94
CA PHE A 146 12.77 9.69 8.71
C PHE A 146 13.71 10.62 9.49
N GLU A 147 14.62 10.09 10.28
CA GLU A 147 15.67 10.92 10.93
C GLU A 147 16.72 11.40 9.91
N ASP A 148 16.65 10.95 8.65
CA ASP A 148 17.54 11.40 7.60
C ASP A 148 17.20 12.82 7.13
N GLN A 149 18.23 13.62 7.05
CA GLN A 149 18.29 15.02 6.68
C GLN A 149 17.26 15.42 5.63
N MET A 150 16.31 16.26 6.03
CA MET A 150 15.45 16.93 5.06
C MET A 150 16.33 17.66 4.03
N PRO A 151 15.97 17.68 2.74
CA PRO A 151 16.75 18.37 1.72
C PRO A 151 16.70 19.91 1.88
N PHE A 152 15.96 20.40 2.86
CA PHE A 152 15.81 21.79 3.23
C PHE A 152 15.99 21.95 4.75
N ASP A 153 16.36 23.15 5.17
CA ASP A 153 16.60 23.47 6.58
C ASP A 153 15.27 23.64 7.33
N THR A 154 14.88 22.60 8.08
CA THR A 154 13.66 22.61 8.89
C THR A 154 13.79 23.46 10.15
N ASP A 155 14.98 23.91 10.55
CA ASP A 155 15.20 24.74 11.72
C ASP A 155 15.10 26.24 11.40
N ALA A 156 15.16 26.60 10.11
CA ALA A 156 15.03 27.99 9.68
C ALA A 156 13.64 28.57 9.99
N ASP A 157 13.56 29.87 10.27
CA ASP A 157 12.30 30.61 10.41
C ASP A 157 11.53 30.69 9.07
N VAL A 158 12.26 30.75 7.97
CA VAL A 158 11.74 30.68 6.59
C VAL A 158 12.35 29.45 5.92
N ILE A 159 11.52 28.48 5.64
CA ILE A 159 11.91 27.22 5.00
C ILE A 159 11.73 27.37 3.48
N GLU A 160 12.82 27.37 2.74
CA GLU A 160 12.79 27.41 1.27
C GLU A 160 12.63 26.00 0.72
N ILE A 161 11.58 25.77 -0.08
CA ILE A 161 11.28 24.48 -0.68
C ILE A 161 11.48 24.57 -2.19
N ASP A 162 12.44 23.83 -2.70
CA ASP A 162 12.64 23.70 -4.14
C ASP A 162 11.54 22.84 -4.79
N ASP A 163 11.31 23.06 -6.10
CA ASP A 163 10.27 22.34 -6.85
C ASP A 163 10.42 20.80 -6.75
N ALA A 164 11.66 20.31 -6.68
CA ALA A 164 11.97 18.89 -6.53
C ALA A 164 11.60 18.35 -5.13
N ASP A 165 11.64 19.20 -4.10
CA ASP A 165 11.48 18.83 -2.70
C ASP A 165 10.06 19.09 -2.18
N TYR A 166 9.20 19.72 -2.99
CA TYR A 166 7.82 20.03 -2.62
C TYR A 166 7.05 18.81 -2.13
N GLY A 167 7.21 17.66 -2.81
CA GLY A 167 6.56 16.41 -2.42
C GLY A 167 7.04 15.88 -1.07
N ILE A 168 8.33 16.08 -0.74
CA ILE A 168 8.92 15.69 0.55
C ILE A 168 8.31 16.54 1.66
N TRP A 169 8.36 17.86 1.47
CA TRP A 169 7.77 18.80 2.41
C TRP A 169 6.28 18.54 2.64
N TYR A 170 5.51 18.33 1.57
CA TYR A 170 4.06 18.12 1.66
C TYR A 170 3.69 16.89 2.51
N VAL A 171 4.44 15.80 2.34
CA VAL A 171 4.22 14.57 3.13
C VAL A 171 4.67 14.77 4.57
N ASP A 172 5.88 15.32 4.79
CA ASP A 172 6.41 15.52 6.13
C ASP A 172 5.56 16.52 6.94
N MET A 173 5.05 17.58 6.30
CA MET A 173 4.13 18.51 6.95
C MET A 173 2.83 17.82 7.42
N GLY A 174 2.36 16.82 6.67
CA GLY A 174 1.19 16.04 7.06
C GLY A 174 1.44 15.08 8.22
N ASP A 175 2.65 14.52 8.29
CA ASP A 175 3.03 13.53 9.31
C ASP A 175 3.58 14.19 10.59
N ASN A 176 4.27 15.34 10.45
CA ASN A 176 4.97 16.06 11.54
C ASN A 176 4.63 17.57 11.52
N PRO A 177 3.35 17.96 11.68
CA PRO A 177 2.94 19.36 11.56
C PRO A 177 3.62 20.28 12.57
N GLU A 178 3.97 19.76 13.75
CA GLU A 178 4.66 20.49 14.82
C GLU A 178 6.04 21.01 14.37
N ARG A 179 6.71 20.35 13.43
CA ARG A 179 8.01 20.77 12.87
C ARG A 179 7.91 22.11 12.14
N TYR A 180 6.72 22.43 11.62
CA TYR A 180 6.45 23.62 10.80
C TYR A 180 5.62 24.67 11.53
N GLU A 181 5.22 24.42 12.76
CA GLU A 181 4.39 25.34 13.53
C GLU A 181 5.13 26.67 13.79
N GLY A 182 4.48 27.79 13.45
CA GLY A 182 5.04 29.13 13.60
C GLY A 182 6.08 29.52 12.55
N LYS A 183 6.40 28.67 11.58
CA LYS A 183 7.39 28.93 10.53
C LYS A 183 6.73 29.43 9.25
N THR A 184 7.50 30.12 8.42
CA THR A 184 7.09 30.51 7.07
C THR A 184 7.68 29.54 6.08
N VAL A 185 6.84 29.02 5.18
CA VAL A 185 7.29 28.13 4.09
C VAL A 185 7.16 28.86 2.76
N HIS A 186 8.25 28.88 2.01
CA HIS A 186 8.33 29.51 0.71
C HIS A 186 8.54 28.47 -0.39
N PHE A 187 7.61 28.40 -1.32
CA PHE A 187 7.67 27.49 -2.48
C PHE A 187 7.03 28.12 -3.71
N ARG A 188 7.30 27.58 -4.89
CA ARG A 188 6.64 27.98 -6.14
C ARG A 188 5.47 27.06 -6.45
N GLY A 189 4.33 27.65 -6.82
CA GLY A 189 3.15 26.91 -7.23
C GLY A 189 2.48 27.52 -8.47
N MET A 190 1.86 26.66 -9.28
CA MET A 190 1.04 27.11 -10.39
C MET A 190 -0.43 27.22 -9.94
N VAL A 191 -1.00 28.41 -10.06
CA VAL A 191 -2.42 28.62 -9.75
C VAL A 191 -3.27 28.19 -10.96
N LEU A 192 -4.05 27.12 -10.79
CA LEU A 192 -5.05 26.69 -11.76
C LEU A 192 -6.43 27.20 -11.34
N LYS A 193 -7.02 28.07 -12.14
CA LYS A 193 -8.41 28.48 -11.94
C LYS A 193 -9.34 27.44 -12.56
N LEU A 194 -9.90 26.56 -11.73
CA LEU A 194 -10.95 25.63 -12.16
C LEU A 194 -12.26 26.41 -12.26
N SER A 195 -12.80 26.54 -13.45
CA SER A 195 -14.15 27.04 -13.66
C SER A 195 -15.13 25.92 -13.39
N LEU A 196 -15.87 25.97 -12.29
CA LEU A 196 -17.04 25.13 -12.09
C LEU A 196 -18.12 25.61 -13.05
N ILE A 197 -18.32 24.90 -14.15
CA ILE A 197 -19.51 25.05 -14.98
C ILE A 197 -20.62 24.35 -14.21
N HIS A 198 -21.51 25.12 -13.60
CA HIS A 198 -22.77 24.58 -13.12
C HIS A 198 -23.61 24.20 -14.34
N ILE A 199 -23.86 22.90 -14.51
CA ILE A 199 -24.89 22.38 -15.40
C ILE A 199 -26.18 22.31 -14.60
#